data_26c94abc59f01de96048a26618741de7
#
_entry.id   26c94abc59f01de96048a26618741de7
#
_cell.length_a   1.000
_cell.length_b   1.000
_cell.length_c   1.000
_cell.angle_alpha   90.00
_cell.angle_beta   90.00
_cell.angle_gamma   90.00
#
_symmetry.space_group_name_H-M   'P 1'
#
loop_
_entity.id
_entity.type
_entity.pdbx_description
1 polymer ?
#
loop_
_entity_poly.entity_id
_entity_poly.type
_entity_poly.pdbx_seq_one_letter_code
_entity_poly.pdbx_strand_id
1 'polypeptide(L)'
;MKTIQLGYPITDTLKNKSEPCVMALGFFDGVHLGHQQIIKTAKTIAAEKNLKLAVMTFFPHPSTVIKKGNQVTKYITPLSVKKQIFEKLGVDLLYVVDFNMDVAKIPHDQFVNEYLDGLQCKHAVGGFDYTYGFKGKGDMAQLNIDANGRFGVTTVEKLEKKHHKVSSTLLRELISAGRVEDIPTYLGSRYALQGILQRKEDNYILYIDSDYFLPCPGSYEVTLKNGVLVTKGLCEIKSSDRPGELHIRMFYGQPFENTLPVQLQWENFIADYEMDAFHAQARFEEMEVSV
;
A
#
# COMPACT_ATOMS: atom_id res chain seq x y z
N MET A 1 15.09 8.30 3.69
CA MET A 1 13.90 9.07 3.23
C MET A 1 13.42 10.01 4.32
N LYS A 2 13.19 11.31 4.01
CA LYS A 2 12.60 12.29 4.93
C LYS A 2 11.08 12.31 4.75
N THR A 3 10.32 12.12 5.84
CA THR A 3 8.85 12.20 5.80
C THR A 3 8.38 13.54 6.34
N ILE A 4 7.49 14.21 5.62
CA ILE A 4 6.97 15.54 5.91
C ILE A 4 5.44 15.49 5.90
N GLN A 5 4.81 15.82 7.03
CA GLN A 5 3.36 15.96 7.12
C GLN A 5 2.95 17.32 6.59
N LEU A 6 1.93 17.35 5.76
CA LEU A 6 1.40 18.57 5.13
C LEU A 6 -0.03 18.82 5.57
N GLY A 7 -0.24 19.95 6.21
CA GLY A 7 -1.58 20.51 6.43
C GLY A 7 -2.00 21.42 5.26
N TYR A 8 -3.07 22.15 5.47
CA TYR A 8 -3.53 23.23 4.59
C TYR A 8 -3.97 24.44 5.43
N PRO A 9 -3.51 25.65 5.06
CA PRO A 9 -2.48 25.95 4.04
C PRO A 9 -1.08 25.48 4.47
N ILE A 10 -0.18 25.26 3.50
CA ILE A 10 1.23 24.97 3.80
C ILE A 10 1.89 26.26 4.30
N THR A 11 2.60 26.17 5.42
CA THR A 11 3.28 27.34 6.01
C THR A 11 4.45 27.83 5.15
N ASP A 12 4.67 29.14 5.14
CA ASP A 12 5.80 29.73 4.40
C ASP A 12 7.16 29.16 4.86
N THR A 13 7.29 28.85 6.14
CA THR A 13 8.48 28.20 6.68
C THR A 13 8.75 26.85 5.99
N LEU A 14 7.70 26.06 5.72
CA LEU A 14 7.86 24.78 5.05
C LEU A 14 8.15 24.98 3.57
N LYS A 15 7.45 25.89 2.89
CA LYS A 15 7.70 26.24 1.49
C LYS A 15 9.14 26.67 1.27
N ASN A 16 9.65 27.55 2.13
CA ASN A 16 11.02 28.06 2.06
C ASN A 16 12.11 27.02 2.36
N LYS A 17 11.76 25.93 3.08
CA LYS A 17 12.65 24.80 3.37
C LYS A 17 12.50 23.63 2.41
N SER A 18 11.58 23.72 1.45
CA SER A 18 11.38 22.67 0.46
C SER A 18 12.52 22.64 -0.54
N GLU A 19 12.87 21.44 -0.99
CA GLU A 19 13.95 21.20 -1.94
C GLU A 19 13.38 20.96 -3.34
N PRO A 20 14.02 21.46 -4.40
CA PRO A 20 13.60 21.13 -5.77
C PRO A 20 13.51 19.63 -5.99
N CYS A 21 12.40 19.15 -6.52
CA CYS A 21 12.15 17.72 -6.65
C CYS A 21 11.36 17.35 -7.92
N VAL A 22 11.45 16.07 -8.28
CA VAL A 22 10.50 15.40 -9.16
C VAL A 22 9.52 14.64 -8.29
N MET A 23 8.22 14.87 -8.47
CA MET A 23 7.19 14.41 -7.54
C MET A 23 6.26 13.39 -8.19
N ALA A 24 6.25 12.16 -7.66
CA ALA A 24 5.25 11.16 -8.00
C ALA A 24 3.97 11.40 -7.20
N LEU A 25 2.83 11.46 -7.89
CA LEU A 25 1.52 11.81 -7.34
C LEU A 25 0.61 10.59 -7.28
N GLY A 26 0.02 10.31 -6.11
CA GLY A 26 -0.95 9.22 -5.96
C GLY A 26 -1.26 8.86 -4.53
N PHE A 27 -2.33 8.10 -4.32
CA PHE A 27 -2.64 7.53 -3.01
C PHE A 27 -1.73 6.33 -2.68
N PHE A 28 -1.36 5.55 -3.71
CA PHE A 28 -0.41 4.44 -3.65
C PHE A 28 -0.79 3.31 -2.68
N ASP A 29 -2.08 2.97 -2.55
CA ASP A 29 -2.47 1.80 -1.77
C ASP A 29 -2.08 0.51 -2.49
N GLY A 30 -1.41 -0.40 -1.76
CA GLY A 30 -0.82 -1.62 -2.31
C GLY A 30 0.55 -1.42 -2.96
N VAL A 31 0.94 -0.23 -3.38
CA VAL A 31 2.17 0.06 -4.15
C VAL A 31 2.39 -0.97 -5.27
N HIS A 32 1.31 -1.30 -6.00
CA HIS A 32 1.28 -2.30 -7.08
C HIS A 32 2.19 -1.91 -8.26
N LEU A 33 2.38 -2.83 -9.21
CA LEU A 33 3.30 -2.62 -10.34
C LEU A 33 3.04 -1.33 -11.12
N GLY A 34 1.78 -0.90 -11.29
CA GLY A 34 1.44 0.40 -11.89
C GLY A 34 1.94 1.58 -11.04
N HIS A 35 1.77 1.53 -9.72
CA HIS A 35 2.32 2.53 -8.80
C HIS A 35 3.85 2.56 -8.84
N GLN A 36 4.49 1.38 -8.85
CA GLN A 36 5.95 1.28 -8.96
C GLN A 36 6.46 1.87 -10.27
N GLN A 37 5.70 1.75 -11.37
CA GLN A 37 6.05 2.35 -12.66
C GLN A 37 6.04 3.89 -12.57
N ILE A 38 5.02 4.49 -11.93
CA ILE A 38 4.97 5.94 -11.69
C ILE A 38 6.21 6.41 -10.92
N ILE A 39 6.53 5.73 -9.82
CA ILE A 39 7.68 6.09 -8.97
C ILE A 39 9.01 5.88 -9.72
N LYS A 40 9.15 4.80 -10.52
CA LYS A 40 10.33 4.55 -11.33
C LYS A 40 10.51 5.61 -12.42
N THR A 41 9.44 6.03 -13.10
CA THR A 41 9.46 7.11 -14.09
C THR A 41 9.92 8.41 -13.42
N ALA A 42 9.34 8.75 -12.25
CA ALA A 42 9.76 9.93 -11.49
C ALA A 42 11.25 9.85 -11.08
N LYS A 43 11.73 8.67 -10.68
CA LYS A 43 13.13 8.42 -10.31
C LYS A 43 14.09 8.67 -11.48
N THR A 44 13.74 8.18 -12.65
CA THR A 44 14.54 8.39 -13.87
C THR A 44 14.65 9.89 -14.19
N ILE A 45 13.52 10.61 -14.20
CA ILE A 45 13.51 12.06 -14.45
C ILE A 45 14.26 12.83 -13.35
N ALA A 46 14.16 12.41 -12.09
CA ALA A 46 14.90 13.01 -10.98
C ALA A 46 16.43 12.88 -11.17
N ALA A 47 16.88 11.70 -11.56
CA ALA A 47 18.29 11.43 -11.85
C ALA A 47 18.81 12.28 -13.04
N GLU A 48 18.06 12.34 -14.14
CA GLU A 48 18.40 13.13 -15.33
C GLU A 48 18.52 14.63 -15.01
N LYS A 49 17.68 15.13 -14.11
CA LYS A 49 17.64 16.54 -13.71
C LYS A 49 18.52 16.85 -12.49
N ASN A 50 19.17 15.86 -11.88
CA ASN A 50 19.91 15.97 -10.63
C ASN A 50 19.05 16.59 -9.50
N LEU A 51 17.81 16.10 -9.35
CA LEU A 51 16.83 16.53 -8.37
C LEU A 51 16.50 15.41 -7.40
N LYS A 52 15.87 15.76 -6.26
CA LYS A 52 15.34 14.78 -5.31
C LYS A 52 14.13 14.06 -5.89
N LEU A 53 13.99 12.76 -5.59
CA LEU A 53 12.77 12.02 -5.83
C LEU A 53 11.81 12.22 -4.68
N ALA A 54 10.65 12.80 -4.95
CA ALA A 54 9.58 12.99 -3.99
C ALA A 54 8.38 12.09 -4.32
N VAL A 55 7.66 11.66 -3.30
CA VAL A 55 6.32 11.06 -3.42
C VAL A 55 5.35 11.90 -2.61
N MET A 56 4.19 12.23 -3.19
CA MET A 56 3.07 12.83 -2.47
C MET A 56 1.95 11.80 -2.34
N THR A 57 1.52 11.55 -1.12
CA THR A 57 0.37 10.69 -0.79
C THR A 57 -0.54 11.37 0.23
N PHE A 58 -1.70 10.78 0.47
CA PHE A 58 -2.73 11.32 1.35
C PHE A 58 -2.99 10.37 2.50
N PHE A 59 -3.34 10.90 3.66
CA PHE A 59 -3.85 10.14 4.79
C PHE A 59 -4.80 11.01 5.63
N PRO A 60 -5.99 10.49 6.02
CA PRO A 60 -6.58 9.22 5.62
C PRO A 60 -6.97 9.19 4.13
N HIS A 61 -7.56 8.07 3.68
CA HIS A 61 -8.04 7.95 2.30
C HIS A 61 -9.14 8.99 2.02
N PRO A 62 -9.10 9.70 0.87
CA PRO A 62 -10.09 10.74 0.55
C PRO A 62 -11.55 10.30 0.70
N SER A 63 -11.88 9.03 0.37
CA SER A 63 -13.26 8.53 0.49
C SER A 63 -13.80 8.51 1.92
N THR A 64 -12.94 8.43 2.94
CA THR A 64 -13.38 8.43 4.36
C THR A 64 -13.79 9.81 4.81
N VAL A 65 -13.17 10.85 4.26
CA VAL A 65 -13.45 12.25 4.57
C VAL A 65 -14.65 12.77 3.76
N ILE A 66 -14.67 12.49 2.44
CA ILE A 66 -15.72 12.95 1.53
C ILE A 66 -17.04 12.20 1.78
N LYS A 67 -16.96 10.98 2.38
CA LYS A 67 -18.12 10.11 2.69
C LYS A 67 -19.04 9.82 1.49
N LYS A 68 -18.44 9.71 0.30
CA LYS A 68 -19.15 9.39 -0.94
C LYS A 68 -18.70 8.01 -1.46
N GLY A 69 -19.67 7.14 -1.74
CA GLY A 69 -19.41 5.77 -2.20
C GLY A 69 -18.80 4.87 -1.14
N ASN A 70 -18.11 3.82 -1.56
CA ASN A 70 -17.45 2.87 -0.66
C ASN A 70 -16.24 3.55 0.02
N GLN A 71 -16.25 3.57 1.34
CA GLN A 71 -15.16 4.16 2.12
C GLN A 71 -14.01 3.16 2.29
N VAL A 72 -12.80 3.61 2.01
CA VAL A 72 -11.58 2.83 2.22
C VAL A 72 -11.06 3.11 3.63
N THR A 73 -11.48 2.28 4.59
CA THR A 73 -11.07 2.36 6.00
C THR A 73 -9.95 1.37 6.34
N LYS A 74 -9.71 0.37 5.48
CA LYS A 74 -8.63 -0.62 5.59
C LYS A 74 -7.74 -0.51 4.36
N TYR A 75 -6.44 -0.69 4.54
CA TYR A 75 -5.43 -0.47 3.51
C TYR A 75 -4.74 -1.78 3.12
N ILE A 76 -4.52 -1.99 1.83
CA ILE A 76 -3.62 -3.07 1.35
C ILE A 76 -2.23 -2.84 1.94
N THR A 77 -1.83 -1.56 1.98
CA THR A 77 -0.53 -1.15 2.54
C THR A 77 -0.74 0.04 3.47
N PRO A 78 -0.84 -0.18 4.81
CA PRO A 78 -0.90 0.91 5.79
C PRO A 78 0.26 1.90 5.63
N LEU A 79 0.09 3.13 6.09
CA LEU A 79 1.06 4.20 5.87
C LEU A 79 2.47 3.86 6.39
N SER A 80 2.57 3.17 7.51
CA SER A 80 3.83 2.70 8.10
C SER A 80 4.62 1.78 7.15
N VAL A 81 3.93 0.85 6.51
CA VAL A 81 4.51 -0.08 5.53
C VAL A 81 4.79 0.61 4.20
N LYS A 82 3.89 1.48 3.77
CA LYS A 82 4.06 2.29 2.56
C LYS A 82 5.37 3.10 2.62
N LYS A 83 5.68 3.70 3.78
CA LYS A 83 6.96 4.40 4.02
C LYS A 83 8.17 3.51 3.77
N GLN A 84 8.17 2.29 4.29
CA GLN A 84 9.28 1.34 4.09
C GLN A 84 9.45 0.93 2.62
N ILE A 85 8.33 0.75 1.89
CA ILE A 85 8.38 0.42 0.47
C ILE A 85 8.95 1.60 -0.34
N PHE A 86 8.52 2.83 -0.08
CA PHE A 86 9.06 4.02 -0.74
C PHE A 86 10.55 4.22 -0.48
N GLU A 87 11.00 3.97 0.75
CA GLU A 87 12.41 4.02 1.08
C GLU A 87 13.23 3.00 0.28
N LYS A 88 12.75 1.75 0.15
CA LYS A 88 13.36 0.72 -0.70
C LYS A 88 13.36 1.08 -2.18
N LEU A 89 12.37 1.84 -2.67
CA LEU A 89 12.32 2.36 -4.04
C LEU A 89 13.28 3.53 -4.26
N GLY A 90 13.88 4.06 -3.20
CA GLY A 90 14.86 5.15 -3.25
C GLY A 90 14.22 6.53 -3.25
N VAL A 91 13.04 6.68 -2.64
CA VAL A 91 12.40 7.99 -2.44
C VAL A 91 13.21 8.80 -1.42
N ASP A 92 13.52 10.05 -1.73
CA ASP A 92 14.23 10.97 -0.85
C ASP A 92 13.28 11.71 0.10
N LEU A 93 12.13 12.16 -0.46
CA LEU A 93 11.14 12.99 0.23
C LEU A 93 9.76 12.33 0.14
N LEU A 94 9.12 12.11 1.27
CA LEU A 94 7.73 11.66 1.33
C LEU A 94 6.87 12.76 1.93
N TYR A 95 5.99 13.33 1.12
CA TYR A 95 4.96 14.26 1.52
C TYR A 95 3.66 13.50 1.81
N VAL A 96 3.17 13.60 3.05
CA VAL A 96 1.90 13.01 3.47
C VAL A 96 0.93 14.14 3.76
N VAL A 97 -0.04 14.32 2.87
CA VAL A 97 -1.08 15.33 3.03
C VAL A 97 -2.12 14.84 4.03
N ASP A 98 -2.34 15.60 5.09
CA ASP A 98 -3.45 15.40 6.03
C ASP A 98 -4.76 15.74 5.32
N PHE A 99 -5.42 14.68 4.79
CA PHE A 99 -6.60 14.87 3.97
C PHE A 99 -7.84 15.07 4.84
N ASN A 100 -8.29 16.30 4.88
CA ASN A 100 -9.48 16.73 5.61
C ASN A 100 -10.44 17.52 4.71
N MET A 101 -11.55 18.03 5.26
CA MET A 101 -12.55 18.75 4.49
C MET A 101 -12.05 20.07 3.88
N ASP A 102 -11.03 20.70 4.46
CA ASP A 102 -10.45 21.91 3.91
C ASP A 102 -9.62 21.58 2.66
N VAL A 103 -8.79 20.53 2.72
CA VAL A 103 -8.05 20.01 1.56
C VAL A 103 -8.98 19.51 0.46
N ALA A 104 -10.09 18.84 0.83
CA ALA A 104 -11.06 18.32 -0.13
C ALA A 104 -11.80 19.42 -0.94
N LYS A 105 -11.82 20.66 -0.43
CA LYS A 105 -12.48 21.80 -1.08
C LYS A 105 -11.55 22.67 -1.91
N ILE A 106 -10.24 22.42 -1.89
CA ILE A 106 -9.26 23.22 -2.63
C ILE A 106 -9.51 23.11 -4.15
N PRO A 107 -9.68 24.20 -4.89
CA PRO A 107 -9.72 24.18 -6.35
C PRO A 107 -8.45 23.57 -6.95
N HIS A 108 -8.54 23.00 -8.18
CA HIS A 108 -7.41 22.31 -8.79
C HIS A 108 -6.18 23.22 -9.00
N ASP A 109 -6.39 24.45 -9.47
CA ASP A 109 -5.35 25.45 -9.66
C ASP A 109 -4.67 25.85 -8.34
N GLN A 110 -5.46 26.02 -7.28
CA GLN A 110 -4.94 26.32 -5.94
C GLN A 110 -4.17 25.13 -5.36
N PHE A 111 -4.63 23.90 -5.61
CA PHE A 111 -3.88 22.71 -5.22
C PHE A 111 -2.50 22.68 -5.87
N VAL A 112 -2.40 22.99 -7.15
CA VAL A 112 -1.12 23.06 -7.88
C VAL A 112 -0.23 24.16 -7.30
N ASN A 113 -0.76 25.34 -7.06
CA ASN A 113 0.01 26.45 -6.50
C ASN A 113 0.54 26.13 -5.10
N GLU A 114 -0.29 25.49 -4.26
CA GLU A 114 0.04 25.24 -2.86
C GLU A 114 0.99 24.03 -2.70
N TYR A 115 0.62 22.89 -3.30
CA TYR A 115 1.30 21.63 -3.05
C TYR A 115 2.38 21.28 -4.07
N LEU A 116 2.31 21.76 -5.30
CA LEU A 116 3.33 21.47 -6.29
C LEU A 116 4.35 22.62 -6.40
N ASP A 117 3.89 23.79 -6.77
CA ASP A 117 4.75 24.95 -6.91
C ASP A 117 5.33 25.40 -5.55
N GLY A 118 4.49 25.48 -4.52
CA GLY A 118 4.89 25.83 -3.17
C GLY A 118 5.92 24.87 -2.55
N LEU A 119 5.96 23.60 -2.97
CA LEU A 119 6.94 22.60 -2.56
C LEU A 119 8.09 22.43 -3.56
N GLN A 120 8.28 23.40 -4.45
CA GLN A 120 9.34 23.43 -5.46
C GLN A 120 9.37 22.21 -6.39
N CYS A 121 8.20 21.65 -6.73
CA CYS A 121 8.09 20.61 -7.75
C CYS A 121 8.59 21.13 -9.09
N LYS A 122 9.57 20.48 -9.70
CA LYS A 122 10.12 20.81 -11.01
C LYS A 122 9.62 19.86 -12.11
N HIS A 123 9.05 18.74 -11.71
CA HIS A 123 8.38 17.81 -12.61
C HIS A 123 7.40 16.93 -11.81
N ALA A 124 6.16 16.88 -12.25
CA ALA A 124 5.11 16.04 -11.67
C ALA A 124 4.91 14.78 -12.52
N VAL A 125 4.78 13.62 -11.88
CA VAL A 125 4.52 12.34 -12.55
C VAL A 125 3.29 11.70 -11.91
N GLY A 126 2.27 11.41 -12.70
CA GLY A 126 1.04 10.77 -12.22
C GLY A 126 0.56 9.66 -13.16
N GLY A 127 -0.31 8.80 -12.66
CA GLY A 127 -1.01 7.82 -13.50
C GLY A 127 -2.07 8.49 -14.38
N PHE A 128 -2.42 7.86 -15.49
CA PHE A 128 -3.44 8.34 -16.44
C PHE A 128 -4.81 8.63 -15.77
N ASP A 129 -5.10 7.99 -14.63
CA ASP A 129 -6.34 8.14 -13.86
C ASP A 129 -6.19 8.98 -12.60
N TYR A 130 -5.05 9.67 -12.44
CA TYR A 130 -4.84 10.58 -11.31
C TYR A 130 -5.76 11.78 -11.40
N THR A 131 -6.47 12.07 -10.30
CA THR A 131 -7.32 13.26 -10.15
C THR A 131 -6.99 14.02 -8.88
N TYR A 132 -7.19 15.35 -8.91
CA TYR A 132 -6.90 16.23 -7.79
C TYR A 132 -7.87 17.42 -7.74
N GLY A 133 -7.78 18.18 -6.67
CA GLY A 133 -8.62 19.36 -6.46
C GLY A 133 -10.07 19.02 -6.14
N PHE A 134 -10.88 20.05 -5.93
CA PHE A 134 -12.26 19.90 -5.50
C PHE A 134 -13.09 19.03 -6.46
N LYS A 135 -13.67 17.95 -5.91
CA LYS A 135 -14.44 16.94 -6.65
C LYS A 135 -13.65 16.23 -7.78
N GLY A 136 -12.33 16.22 -7.71
CA GLY A 136 -11.49 15.59 -8.74
C GLY A 136 -11.58 16.29 -10.10
N LYS A 137 -11.77 17.61 -10.13
CA LYS A 137 -11.88 18.38 -11.39
C LYS A 137 -10.56 18.51 -12.14
N GLY A 138 -9.42 18.37 -11.44
CA GLY A 138 -8.11 18.28 -12.06
C GLY A 138 -7.80 16.82 -12.46
N ASP A 139 -7.29 16.62 -13.65
CA ASP A 139 -6.70 15.39 -14.17
C ASP A 139 -5.30 15.68 -14.72
N MET A 140 -4.65 14.71 -15.35
CA MET A 140 -3.29 14.90 -15.87
C MET A 140 -3.22 15.90 -17.03
N ALA A 141 -4.27 16.02 -17.85
CA ALA A 141 -4.36 17.02 -18.90
C ALA A 141 -4.51 18.43 -18.30
N GLN A 142 -5.41 18.57 -17.32
CA GLN A 142 -5.60 19.81 -16.57
C GLN A 142 -4.33 20.19 -15.79
N LEU A 143 -3.59 19.19 -15.24
CA LEU A 143 -2.33 19.44 -14.53
C LEU A 143 -1.28 20.11 -15.44
N ASN A 144 -1.23 19.71 -16.69
CA ASN A 144 -0.32 20.34 -17.67
C ASN A 144 -0.71 21.80 -17.95
N ILE A 145 -2.01 22.11 -17.98
CA ILE A 145 -2.52 23.48 -18.11
C ILE A 145 -2.20 24.28 -16.83
N ASP A 146 -2.53 23.74 -15.66
CA ASP A 146 -2.32 24.39 -14.37
C ASP A 146 -0.82 24.61 -14.07
N ALA A 147 0.05 23.74 -14.56
CA ALA A 147 1.49 23.92 -14.46
C ALA A 147 1.98 25.21 -15.14
N ASN A 148 1.31 25.62 -16.22
CA ASN A 148 1.60 26.87 -16.95
C ASN A 148 3.10 27.12 -17.20
N GLY A 149 3.84 26.08 -17.58
CA GLY A 149 5.28 26.13 -17.85
C GLY A 149 6.18 26.21 -16.60
N ARG A 150 5.65 26.27 -15.38
CA ARG A 150 6.44 26.32 -14.15
C ARG A 150 7.18 25.03 -13.82
N PHE A 151 6.62 23.91 -14.21
CA PHE A 151 7.20 22.57 -14.06
C PHE A 151 6.72 21.64 -15.17
N GLY A 152 7.48 20.55 -15.43
CA GLY A 152 7.07 19.54 -16.40
C GLY A 152 6.00 18.59 -15.83
N VAL A 153 5.26 17.94 -16.73
CA VAL A 153 4.24 16.95 -16.37
C VAL A 153 4.43 15.70 -17.23
N THR A 154 4.42 14.52 -16.59
CA THR A 154 4.45 13.23 -17.29
C THR A 154 3.30 12.35 -16.81
N THR A 155 2.52 11.86 -17.76
CA THR A 155 1.47 10.88 -17.51
C THR A 155 2.01 9.49 -17.78
N VAL A 156 1.84 8.58 -16.82
CA VAL A 156 2.17 7.17 -16.97
C VAL A 156 0.91 6.41 -17.36
N GLU A 157 1.01 5.69 -18.47
CA GLU A 157 -0.08 4.92 -19.04
C GLU A 157 -0.49 3.74 -18.14
N LYS A 158 -1.71 3.22 -18.37
CA LYS A 158 -2.19 2.05 -17.63
C LYS A 158 -1.29 0.84 -17.87
N LEU A 159 -1.00 0.12 -16.79
CA LEU A 159 -0.35 -1.18 -16.86
C LEU A 159 -1.41 -2.28 -16.84
N GLU A 160 -1.31 -3.22 -17.78
CA GLU A 160 -2.16 -4.40 -17.84
C GLU A 160 -1.33 -5.68 -17.64
N LYS A 161 -1.90 -6.66 -16.94
CA LYS A 161 -1.38 -8.01 -16.78
C LYS A 161 -2.53 -9.00 -16.91
N LYS A 162 -2.33 -10.10 -17.64
CA LYS A 162 -3.38 -11.11 -17.88
C LYS A 162 -4.72 -10.48 -18.32
N HIS A 163 -4.68 -9.47 -19.19
CA HIS A 163 -5.85 -8.71 -19.68
C HIS A 163 -6.64 -7.92 -18.61
N HIS A 164 -6.08 -7.72 -17.42
CA HIS A 164 -6.65 -6.88 -16.37
C HIS A 164 -5.79 -5.66 -16.12
N LYS A 165 -6.44 -4.49 -15.91
CA LYS A 165 -5.78 -3.29 -15.43
C LYS A 165 -5.20 -3.56 -14.03
N VAL A 166 -3.90 -3.31 -13.85
CA VAL A 166 -3.26 -3.36 -12.52
C VAL A 166 -3.74 -2.17 -11.69
N SER A 167 -4.48 -2.43 -10.62
CA SER A 167 -5.09 -1.40 -9.77
C SER A 167 -5.29 -1.88 -8.33
N SER A 168 -5.42 -0.92 -7.39
CA SER A 168 -5.78 -1.25 -6.00
C SER A 168 -7.17 -1.89 -5.90
N THR A 169 -8.10 -1.56 -6.80
CA THR A 169 -9.43 -2.19 -6.87
C THR A 169 -9.30 -3.68 -7.17
N LEU A 170 -8.56 -4.06 -8.22
CA LEU A 170 -8.32 -5.46 -8.56
C LEU A 170 -7.64 -6.22 -7.40
N LEU A 171 -6.63 -5.61 -6.76
CA LEU A 171 -5.99 -6.24 -5.60
C LEU A 171 -6.98 -6.47 -4.46
N ARG A 172 -7.87 -5.52 -4.17
CA ARG A 172 -8.91 -5.66 -3.15
C ARG A 172 -9.90 -6.77 -3.50
N GLU A 173 -10.31 -6.87 -4.76
CA GLU A 173 -11.18 -7.96 -5.25
C GLU A 173 -10.52 -9.33 -5.04
N LEU A 174 -9.24 -9.48 -5.41
CA LEU A 174 -8.49 -10.72 -5.20
C LEU A 174 -8.35 -11.07 -3.72
N ILE A 175 -7.97 -10.10 -2.88
CA ILE A 175 -7.84 -10.30 -1.42
C ILE A 175 -9.19 -10.67 -0.82
N SER A 176 -10.27 -9.95 -1.14
CA SER A 176 -11.62 -10.25 -0.64
C SER A 176 -12.16 -11.61 -1.07
N ALA A 177 -11.72 -12.11 -2.23
CA ALA A 177 -12.08 -13.42 -2.75
C ALA A 177 -11.14 -14.54 -2.24
N GLY A 178 -10.18 -14.24 -1.35
CA GLY A 178 -9.20 -15.22 -0.86
C GLY A 178 -8.12 -15.63 -1.88
N ARG A 179 -8.14 -15.07 -3.09
CA ARG A 179 -7.22 -15.42 -4.20
C ARG A 179 -5.82 -14.80 -4.00
N VAL A 180 -5.21 -15.10 -2.87
CA VAL A 180 -3.93 -14.49 -2.47
C VAL A 180 -2.77 -14.93 -3.37
N GLU A 181 -2.84 -16.12 -3.96
CA GLU A 181 -1.86 -16.68 -4.90
C GLU A 181 -1.78 -15.92 -6.23
N ASP A 182 -2.82 -15.21 -6.64
CA ASP A 182 -2.85 -14.39 -7.86
C ASP A 182 -2.22 -12.99 -7.67
N ILE A 183 -2.14 -12.51 -6.44
CA ILE A 183 -1.68 -11.15 -6.11
C ILE A 183 -0.27 -10.85 -6.64
N PRO A 184 0.72 -11.77 -6.60
CA PRO A 184 2.07 -11.49 -7.09
C PRO A 184 2.12 -11.02 -8.55
N THR A 185 1.17 -11.46 -9.39
CA THR A 185 1.06 -11.04 -10.79
C THR A 185 0.89 -9.52 -10.93
N TYR A 186 0.21 -8.88 -9.99
CA TYR A 186 -0.18 -7.46 -10.04
C TYR A 186 0.61 -6.60 -9.04
N LEU A 187 0.98 -7.18 -7.90
CA LEU A 187 1.74 -6.50 -6.86
C LEU A 187 3.25 -6.53 -7.12
N GLY A 188 3.73 -7.59 -7.80
CA GLY A 188 5.16 -7.85 -8.01
C GLY A 188 5.84 -8.57 -6.84
N SER A 189 5.08 -8.87 -5.80
CA SER A 189 5.49 -9.66 -4.62
C SER A 189 4.27 -10.30 -3.98
N ARG A 190 4.47 -11.27 -3.10
CA ARG A 190 3.35 -11.79 -2.28
C ARG A 190 2.75 -10.70 -1.42
N TYR A 191 1.44 -10.78 -1.19
CA TYR A 191 0.79 -9.93 -0.22
C TYR A 191 1.35 -10.24 1.17
N ALA A 192 1.75 -9.22 1.90
CA ALA A 192 2.43 -9.41 3.18
C ALA A 192 1.96 -8.41 4.23
N LEU A 193 1.90 -8.88 5.47
CA LEU A 193 1.60 -8.09 6.66
C LEU A 193 2.84 -8.04 7.56
N GLN A 194 2.93 -7.00 8.37
CA GLN A 194 3.92 -6.89 9.45
C GLN A 194 3.20 -6.93 10.79
N GLY A 195 3.75 -7.65 11.73
CA GLY A 195 3.14 -7.75 13.05
C GLY A 195 4.09 -8.30 14.11
N ILE A 196 3.57 -8.44 15.31
CA ILE A 196 4.27 -9.03 16.44
C ILE A 196 3.67 -10.41 16.69
N LEU A 197 4.48 -11.45 16.50
CA LEU A 197 4.10 -12.82 16.77
C LEU A 197 4.31 -13.12 18.26
N GLN A 198 3.31 -13.70 18.90
CA GLN A 198 3.37 -14.14 20.27
C GLN A 198 2.93 -15.59 20.41
N ARG A 199 3.71 -16.41 21.11
CA ARG A 199 3.32 -17.80 21.42
C ARG A 199 2.18 -17.83 22.44
N LYS A 200 1.21 -18.69 22.21
CA LYS A 200 0.07 -18.99 23.10
C LYS A 200 -0.12 -20.51 23.17
N GLU A 201 0.38 -21.12 24.22
CA GLU A 201 0.37 -22.58 24.37
C GLU A 201 1.02 -23.28 23.16
N ASP A 202 0.23 -24.02 22.37
CA ASP A 202 0.67 -24.75 21.19
C ASP A 202 0.53 -23.96 19.87
N ASN A 203 -0.03 -22.75 19.92
CA ASN A 203 -0.28 -21.90 18.78
C ASN A 203 0.39 -20.53 18.91
N TYR A 204 0.19 -19.69 17.92
CA TYR A 204 0.67 -18.33 17.92
C TYR A 204 -0.47 -17.36 17.60
N ILE A 205 -0.38 -16.16 18.15
CA ILE A 205 -1.20 -15.02 17.72
C ILE A 205 -0.25 -14.00 17.08
N LEU A 206 -0.58 -13.58 15.88
CA LEU A 206 0.08 -12.46 15.22
C LEU A 206 -0.76 -11.20 15.42
N TYR A 207 -0.21 -10.25 16.15
CA TYR A 207 -0.78 -8.93 16.34
C TYR A 207 -0.34 -8.01 15.20
N ILE A 208 -1.30 -7.48 14.45
CA ILE A 208 -1.07 -6.61 13.29
C ILE A 208 -1.75 -5.26 13.50
N ASP A 209 -1.37 -4.27 12.69
CA ASP A 209 -2.12 -3.02 12.58
C ASP A 209 -3.56 -3.33 12.12
N SER A 210 -4.53 -2.85 12.88
CA SER A 210 -5.95 -3.07 12.56
C SER A 210 -6.36 -2.44 11.23
N ASP A 211 -5.57 -1.55 10.67
CA ASP A 211 -5.83 -0.89 9.38
C ASP A 211 -5.51 -1.76 8.16
N TYR A 212 -4.93 -2.95 8.33
CA TYR A 212 -4.73 -3.86 7.21
C TYR A 212 -6.04 -4.35 6.61
N PHE A 213 -6.07 -4.44 5.28
CA PHE A 213 -7.13 -5.07 4.51
C PHE A 213 -6.84 -6.58 4.41
N LEU A 214 -7.58 -7.38 5.15
CA LEU A 214 -7.36 -8.83 5.25
C LEU A 214 -8.12 -9.60 4.15
N PRO A 215 -7.65 -10.82 3.82
CA PRO A 215 -8.42 -11.77 3.03
C PRO A 215 -9.76 -12.15 3.70
N CYS A 216 -10.67 -12.77 2.93
CA CYS A 216 -11.91 -13.30 3.49
C CYS A 216 -11.64 -14.36 4.56
N PRO A 217 -12.61 -14.65 5.45
CA PRO A 217 -12.51 -15.75 6.40
C PRO A 217 -12.17 -17.07 5.69
N GLY A 218 -11.29 -17.86 6.29
CA GLY A 218 -10.79 -19.10 5.73
C GLY A 218 -9.43 -19.50 6.27
N SER A 219 -8.90 -20.59 5.76
CA SER A 219 -7.58 -21.13 6.10
C SER A 219 -6.60 -20.88 4.95
N TYR A 220 -5.43 -20.38 5.30
CA TYR A 220 -4.40 -19.95 4.34
C TYR A 220 -3.04 -20.53 4.69
N GLU A 221 -2.33 -21.06 3.68
CA GLU A 221 -0.89 -21.28 3.82
C GLU A 221 -0.19 -19.93 3.88
N VAL A 222 0.73 -19.80 4.84
CA VAL A 222 1.49 -18.58 5.04
C VAL A 222 2.97 -18.89 5.29
N THR A 223 3.82 -17.93 4.91
CA THR A 223 5.24 -17.92 5.27
C THR A 223 5.49 -16.78 6.26
N LEU A 224 6.09 -17.11 7.40
CA LEU A 224 6.54 -16.13 8.39
C LEU A 224 8.05 -15.94 8.28
N LYS A 225 8.48 -14.66 8.30
CA LYS A 225 9.88 -14.27 8.17
C LYS A 225 10.29 -13.32 9.28
N ASN A 226 11.44 -13.64 9.91
CA ASN A 226 12.13 -12.74 10.82
C ASN A 226 13.63 -12.79 10.51
N GLY A 227 14.16 -11.78 9.81
CA GLY A 227 15.53 -11.79 9.33
C GLY A 227 15.82 -13.02 8.47
N VAL A 228 16.71 -13.89 8.95
CA VAL A 228 17.10 -15.13 8.25
C VAL A 228 16.15 -16.29 8.54
N LEU A 229 15.35 -16.22 9.59
CA LEU A 229 14.43 -17.28 9.95
C LEU A 229 13.18 -17.22 9.08
N VAL A 230 12.91 -18.32 8.39
CA VAL A 230 11.74 -18.49 7.53
C VAL A 230 11.05 -19.79 7.93
N THR A 231 9.76 -19.73 8.21
CA THR A 231 8.93 -20.89 8.52
C THR A 231 7.58 -20.80 7.84
N LYS A 232 6.98 -21.94 7.59
CA LYS A 232 5.63 -22.04 7.03
C LYS A 232 4.62 -22.36 8.12
N GLY A 233 3.39 -21.94 7.92
CA GLY A 233 2.29 -22.21 8.82
C GLY A 233 0.94 -22.04 8.16
N LEU A 234 -0.09 -22.34 8.93
CA LEU A 234 -1.49 -22.11 8.62
C LEU A 234 -1.93 -20.84 9.36
N CYS A 235 -2.55 -19.92 8.63
CA CYS A 235 -3.27 -18.78 9.21
C CYS A 235 -4.76 -19.02 9.05
N GLU A 236 -5.49 -19.00 10.16
CA GLU A 236 -6.95 -19.07 10.18
C GLU A 236 -7.52 -17.68 10.41
N ILE A 237 -8.41 -17.23 9.53
CA ILE A 237 -9.19 -15.99 9.69
C ILE A 237 -10.64 -16.38 9.95
N LYS A 238 -11.18 -15.95 11.08
CA LYS A 238 -12.57 -16.18 11.48
C LYS A 238 -13.32 -14.85 11.53
N SER A 239 -14.60 -14.86 11.20
CA SER A 239 -15.46 -13.66 11.32
C SER A 239 -15.61 -13.17 12.76
N SER A 240 -15.33 -14.04 13.73
CA SER A 240 -15.37 -13.74 15.16
C SER A 240 -14.05 -13.21 15.74
N ASP A 241 -12.97 -13.18 14.94
CA ASP A 241 -11.65 -12.77 15.42
C ASP A 241 -11.64 -11.29 15.80
N ARG A 242 -10.83 -10.97 16.80
CA ARG A 242 -10.63 -9.57 17.20
C ARG A 242 -9.86 -8.83 16.11
N PRO A 243 -10.27 -7.60 15.77
CA PRO A 243 -9.52 -6.80 14.83
C PRO A 243 -8.03 -6.68 15.24
N GLY A 244 -7.14 -7.01 14.31
CA GLY A 244 -5.70 -6.96 14.53
C GLY A 244 -5.08 -8.22 15.14
N GLU A 245 -5.84 -9.30 15.34
CA GLU A 245 -5.35 -10.61 15.79
C GLU A 245 -5.52 -11.67 14.69
N LEU A 246 -4.46 -12.42 14.39
CA LEU A 246 -4.49 -13.56 13.46
C LEU A 246 -3.96 -14.80 14.18
N HIS A 247 -4.68 -15.91 14.02
CA HIS A 247 -4.31 -17.20 14.61
C HIS A 247 -3.40 -17.97 13.68
N ILE A 248 -2.22 -18.36 14.17
CA ILE A 248 -1.18 -19.03 13.36
C ILE A 248 -0.85 -20.38 13.99
N ARG A 249 -0.87 -21.44 13.18
CA ARG A 249 -0.31 -22.76 13.49
C ARG A 249 0.90 -23.01 12.61
N MET A 250 2.03 -23.38 13.19
CA MET A 250 3.24 -23.69 12.45
C MET A 250 3.18 -25.10 11.88
N PHE A 251 3.66 -25.32 10.65
CA PHE A 251 3.80 -26.67 10.07
C PHE A 251 5.03 -27.36 10.60
N TYR A 252 6.17 -26.67 10.54
CA TYR A 252 7.47 -27.20 10.91
C TYR A 252 8.32 -26.16 11.61
N GLY A 253 9.40 -26.64 12.20
CA GLY A 253 10.49 -25.83 12.70
C GLY A 253 10.45 -25.60 14.20
N GLN A 254 11.52 -25.01 14.69
CA GLN A 254 11.62 -24.59 16.08
C GLN A 254 10.57 -23.51 16.34
N PRO A 255 9.69 -23.71 17.31
CA PRO A 255 8.74 -22.67 17.66
C PRO A 255 9.53 -21.42 18.06
N PHE A 256 9.05 -20.28 17.65
CA PHE A 256 9.55 -19.02 18.15
C PHE A 256 9.31 -18.97 19.66
N GLU A 257 10.39 -18.87 20.44
CA GLU A 257 10.29 -18.96 21.91
C GLU A 257 9.73 -17.69 22.57
N ASN A 258 9.82 -16.55 21.88
CA ASN A 258 9.49 -15.23 22.41
C ASN A 258 8.58 -14.43 21.50
N THR A 259 8.08 -13.33 22.04
CA THR A 259 7.41 -12.29 21.25
C THR A 259 8.41 -11.61 20.33
N LEU A 260 8.14 -11.58 19.02
CA LEU A 260 9.07 -11.04 18.03
C LEU A 260 8.35 -10.42 16.81
N PRO A 261 8.95 -9.41 16.17
CA PRO A 261 8.42 -8.88 14.92
C PRO A 261 8.59 -9.88 13.80
N VAL A 262 7.55 -10.07 12.99
CA VAL A 262 7.58 -10.93 11.81
C VAL A 262 6.88 -10.26 10.63
N GLN A 263 7.26 -10.70 9.43
CA GLN A 263 6.49 -10.50 8.22
C GLN A 263 5.75 -11.80 7.90
N LEU A 264 4.43 -11.75 7.80
CA LEU A 264 3.58 -12.83 7.28
C LEU A 264 3.34 -12.59 5.79
N GLN A 265 3.63 -13.60 4.96
CA GLN A 265 3.34 -13.61 3.52
C GLN A 265 2.24 -14.63 3.25
N TRP A 266 1.19 -14.19 2.55
CA TRP A 266 0.11 -15.07 2.09
C TRP A 266 0.60 -15.87 0.90
N GLU A 267 0.46 -17.22 0.98
CA GLU A 267 0.90 -18.14 -0.06
C GLU A 267 -0.26 -18.63 -0.91
N ASN A 268 -1.17 -19.41 -0.30
CA ASN A 268 -2.30 -20.03 -0.97
C ASN A 268 -3.54 -20.02 -0.05
N PHE A 269 -4.72 -19.92 -0.65
CA PHE A 269 -5.98 -20.25 0.02
C PHE A 269 -6.14 -21.77 0.07
N ILE A 270 -6.55 -22.32 1.21
CA ILE A 270 -6.70 -23.78 1.41
C ILE A 270 -8.17 -24.17 1.43
N ALA A 271 -8.98 -23.55 2.27
CA ALA A 271 -10.40 -23.87 2.42
C ALA A 271 -11.18 -22.74 3.10
N ASP A 272 -12.49 -22.67 2.79
CA ASP A 272 -13.44 -21.88 3.56
C ASP A 272 -13.62 -22.45 4.96
N TYR A 273 -13.70 -21.57 5.96
CA TYR A 273 -13.86 -21.99 7.35
C TYR A 273 -15.22 -22.70 7.61
N GLU A 274 -16.23 -22.42 6.77
CA GLU A 274 -17.57 -23.02 6.85
C GLU A 274 -17.67 -24.38 6.14
N MET A 275 -16.71 -24.73 5.28
CA MET A 275 -16.63 -26.02 4.59
C MET A 275 -15.46 -26.86 5.11
N ASP A 276 -15.67 -27.57 6.22
CA ASP A 276 -14.88 -28.70 6.71
C ASP A 276 -13.47 -28.44 7.25
N ALA A 277 -13.39 -28.33 8.57
CA ALA A 277 -12.16 -28.58 9.35
C ALA A 277 -11.51 -29.95 8.98
N PHE A 278 -12.28 -30.90 8.50
CA PHE A 278 -11.85 -32.24 8.07
C PHE A 278 -11.06 -32.24 6.76
N HIS A 279 -11.48 -31.47 5.75
CA HIS A 279 -10.76 -31.37 4.48
C HIS A 279 -9.49 -30.50 4.57
N ALA A 280 -9.49 -29.48 5.43
CA ALA A 280 -8.31 -28.70 5.72
C ALA A 280 -7.23 -29.55 6.41
N GLN A 281 -7.62 -30.44 7.31
CA GLN A 281 -6.75 -31.38 8.01
C GLN A 281 -6.15 -32.42 7.06
N ALA A 282 -6.94 -32.96 6.13
CA ALA A 282 -6.50 -33.96 5.15
C ALA A 282 -5.47 -33.38 4.15
N ARG A 283 -5.70 -32.17 3.62
CA ARG A 283 -4.72 -31.46 2.78
C ARG A 283 -3.45 -31.07 3.55
N PHE A 284 -3.61 -30.77 4.83
CA PHE A 284 -2.50 -30.50 5.73
C PHE A 284 -1.57 -31.73 5.84
N GLU A 285 -2.15 -32.91 6.06
CA GLU A 285 -1.42 -34.18 6.15
C GLU A 285 -0.79 -34.58 4.81
N GLU A 286 -1.42 -34.31 3.66
CA GLU A 286 -0.87 -34.53 2.33
C GLU A 286 0.35 -33.60 2.04
N MET A 287 0.34 -32.37 2.53
CA MET A 287 1.45 -31.43 2.39
C MET A 287 2.62 -31.80 3.31
N GLU A 288 2.37 -32.42 4.48
CA GLU A 288 3.39 -32.96 5.37
C GLU A 288 4.15 -34.16 4.77
N VAL A 289 3.51 -34.94 3.92
CA VAL A 289 4.07 -36.19 3.33
C VAL A 289 4.84 -35.90 2.03
N SER A 290 4.73 -34.73 1.44
CA SER A 290 5.31 -34.40 0.13
C SER A 290 6.62 -33.57 0.18
N VAL A 291 7.34 -33.55 1.31
CA VAL A 291 8.65 -32.89 1.48
C VAL A 291 9.74 -33.90 1.78
#